data_8acfdb5d8521189ba16d05a83730a786
#
_entry.id   8acfdb5d8521189ba16d05a83730a786
#
_cell.length_a   1.000
_cell.length_b   1.000
_cell.length_c   1.000
_cell.angle_alpha   90.00
_cell.angle_beta   90.00
_cell.angle_gamma   90.00
#
_symmetry.space_group_name_H-M   'P 1'
#
loop_
_entity.id
_entity.type
_entity.pdbx_description
1 polymer ?
#
loop_
_entity_poly.entity_id
_entity_poly.type
_entity_poly.pdbx_seq_one_letter_code
_entity_poly.pdbx_strand_id
1 'polypeptide(L)'
;FRALDSEMREEVLNFLEDFSLYEELTVGEKQYLLVHGGLGGFTPEKRIEEYSLHDLVWARPDYQKEYFADTNLVTGHTPTQTIPENDNPGYIYKKYHHIAIDCGACFPGGRLAAICLETGEEFYSSDNNG
;
A
#
# COMPACT_ATOMS: atom_id res chain seq x y z
N PHE A 1 2.14 18.30 -14.77
CA PHE A 1 0.84 18.10 -15.45
C PHE A 1 0.28 19.41 -16.02
N ARG A 2 0.18 20.50 -15.22
CA ARG A 2 -0.39 21.79 -15.66
C ARG A 2 0.36 22.45 -16.83
N ALA A 3 1.65 22.16 -17.02
CA ALA A 3 2.48 22.70 -18.08
C ALA A 3 2.43 21.86 -19.38
N LEU A 4 1.77 20.69 -19.35
CA LEU A 4 1.60 19.84 -20.53
C LEU A 4 0.52 20.40 -21.44
N ASP A 5 0.66 20.20 -22.75
CA ASP A 5 -0.41 20.47 -23.72
C ASP A 5 -1.57 19.46 -23.57
N SER A 6 -2.62 19.63 -24.36
CA SER A 6 -3.83 18.80 -24.25
C SER A 6 -3.59 17.34 -24.64
N GLU A 7 -2.79 17.10 -25.67
CA GLU A 7 -2.48 15.75 -26.18
C GLU A 7 -1.68 14.96 -25.13
N MET A 8 -0.61 15.54 -24.61
CA MET A 8 0.19 14.92 -23.56
C MET A 8 -0.60 14.68 -22.27
N ARG A 9 -1.57 15.57 -21.93
CA ARG A 9 -2.44 15.33 -20.78
C ARG A 9 -3.34 14.13 -20.96
N GLU A 10 -3.91 13.97 -22.14
CA GLU A 10 -4.75 12.83 -22.50
C GLU A 10 -3.95 11.53 -22.46
N GLU A 11 -2.74 11.52 -23.02
CA GLU A 11 -1.83 10.37 -22.95
C GLU A 11 -1.51 9.97 -21.50
N VAL A 12 -1.21 10.94 -20.63
CA VAL A 12 -0.96 10.68 -19.20
C VAL A 12 -2.19 10.13 -18.50
N LEU A 13 -3.38 10.66 -18.80
CA LEU A 13 -4.63 10.17 -18.19
C LEU A 13 -4.93 8.73 -18.63
N ASN A 14 -4.83 8.45 -19.92
CA ASN A 14 -5.01 7.10 -20.46
C ASN A 14 -4.02 6.11 -19.84
N PHE A 15 -2.75 6.51 -19.67
CA PHE A 15 -1.75 5.67 -19.01
C PHE A 15 -2.11 5.37 -17.55
N LEU A 16 -2.67 6.35 -16.82
CA LEU A 16 -3.08 6.16 -15.43
C LEU A 16 -4.35 5.29 -15.30
N GLU A 17 -5.24 5.33 -16.30
CA GLU A 17 -6.44 4.48 -16.35
C GLU A 17 -6.11 2.99 -16.51
N ASP A 18 -4.95 2.66 -17.07
CA ASP A 18 -4.47 1.29 -17.19
C ASP A 18 -3.89 0.70 -15.88
N PHE A 19 -3.79 1.49 -14.81
CA PHE A 19 -3.27 1.01 -13.55
C PHE A 19 -4.27 0.11 -12.83
N SER A 20 -3.79 -1.04 -12.38
CA SER A 20 -4.57 -1.94 -11.52
C SER A 20 -4.87 -1.27 -10.18
N LEU A 21 -6.11 -1.44 -9.70
CA LEU A 21 -6.52 -0.95 -8.38
C LEU A 21 -6.04 -1.87 -7.24
N TYR A 22 -5.79 -3.11 -7.56
CA TYR A 22 -5.28 -4.14 -6.65
C TYR A 22 -4.53 -5.21 -7.45
N GLU A 23 -3.71 -5.98 -6.75
CA GLU A 23 -3.06 -7.18 -7.28
C GLU A 23 -3.18 -8.33 -6.29
N GLU A 24 -3.52 -9.51 -6.79
CA GLU A 24 -3.50 -10.75 -6.03
C GLU A 24 -2.30 -11.59 -6.46
N LEU A 25 -1.46 -11.95 -5.52
CA LEU A 25 -0.23 -12.69 -5.78
C LEU A 25 -0.15 -13.95 -4.92
N THR A 26 0.40 -15.00 -5.51
CA THR A 26 0.85 -16.19 -4.77
C THR A 26 2.37 -16.26 -4.81
N VAL A 27 3.02 -16.20 -3.66
CA VAL A 27 4.47 -16.29 -3.54
C VAL A 27 4.83 -17.47 -2.62
N GLY A 28 5.35 -18.53 -3.21
CA GLY A 28 5.46 -19.82 -2.52
C GLY A 28 4.08 -20.38 -2.14
N GLU A 29 3.85 -20.57 -0.85
CA GLU A 29 2.56 -21.03 -0.32
C GLU A 29 1.70 -19.88 0.27
N LYS A 30 2.19 -18.63 0.19
CA LYS A 30 1.51 -17.46 0.79
C LYS A 30 0.72 -16.70 -0.24
N GLN A 31 -0.47 -16.26 0.17
CA GLN A 31 -1.32 -15.36 -0.61
C GLN A 31 -1.09 -13.92 -0.17
N TYR A 32 -1.14 -13.01 -1.14
CA TYR A 32 -0.99 -11.57 -0.92
C TYR A 32 -2.06 -10.82 -1.72
N LEU A 33 -2.68 -9.84 -1.08
CA LEU A 33 -3.53 -8.84 -1.70
C LEU A 33 -2.84 -7.48 -1.54
N LEU A 34 -2.48 -6.86 -2.67
CA LEU A 34 -1.84 -5.55 -2.72
C LEU A 34 -2.88 -4.51 -3.09
N VAL A 35 -3.01 -3.46 -2.28
CA VAL A 35 -3.84 -2.28 -2.55
C VAL A 35 -3.09 -1.02 -2.15
N HIS A 36 -3.42 0.13 -2.76
CA HIS A 36 -2.74 1.38 -2.42
C HIS A 36 -3.07 1.86 -1.00
N GLY A 37 -4.35 1.98 -0.65
CA GLY A 37 -4.80 2.55 0.64
C GLY A 37 -5.19 1.49 1.65
N GLY A 38 -6.30 0.82 1.43
CA GLY A 38 -6.84 -0.18 2.33
C GLY A 38 -8.09 -0.84 1.76
N LEU A 39 -8.95 -1.35 2.63
CA LEU A 39 -10.22 -2.00 2.28
C LEU A 39 -11.37 -1.26 2.97
N GLY A 40 -11.85 -0.18 2.33
CA GLY A 40 -12.95 0.62 2.86
C GLY A 40 -14.25 -0.17 2.98
N GLY A 41 -14.88 -0.13 4.16
CA GLY A 41 -16.11 -0.89 4.39
C GLY A 41 -15.91 -2.41 4.31
N PHE A 42 -14.76 -2.91 4.80
CA PHE A 42 -14.44 -4.33 4.80
C PHE A 42 -15.47 -5.17 5.56
N THR A 43 -15.94 -6.22 4.89
CA THR A 43 -16.61 -7.37 5.53
C THR A 43 -15.99 -8.66 4.98
N PRO A 44 -16.00 -9.78 5.75
CA PRO A 44 -15.39 -11.02 5.31
C PRO A 44 -15.96 -11.61 4.00
N GLU A 45 -17.20 -11.25 3.68
CA GLU A 45 -17.93 -11.76 2.50
C GLU A 45 -17.75 -10.88 1.27
N LYS A 46 -17.23 -9.62 1.44
CA LYS A 46 -17.10 -8.67 0.35
C LYS A 46 -15.92 -9.06 -0.54
N ARG A 47 -16.20 -9.36 -1.79
CA ARG A 47 -15.16 -9.71 -2.78
C ARG A 47 -14.41 -8.45 -3.21
N ILE A 48 -13.16 -8.61 -3.67
CA ILE A 48 -12.29 -7.49 -4.03
C ILE A 48 -12.87 -6.62 -5.16
N GLU A 49 -13.58 -7.22 -6.11
CA GLU A 49 -14.19 -6.51 -7.23
C GLU A 49 -15.39 -5.63 -6.83
N GLU A 50 -15.90 -5.78 -5.61
CA GLU A 50 -17.03 -5.00 -5.08
C GLU A 50 -16.58 -3.71 -4.39
N TYR A 51 -15.26 -3.52 -4.23
CA TYR A 51 -14.71 -2.29 -3.66
C TYR A 51 -14.63 -1.18 -4.70
N SER A 52 -15.03 0.02 -4.31
CA SER A 52 -14.86 1.20 -5.15
C SER A 52 -13.39 1.65 -5.19
N LEU A 53 -13.04 2.47 -6.20
CA LEU A 53 -11.75 3.16 -6.26
C LEU A 53 -11.43 3.86 -4.92
N HIS A 54 -12.41 4.55 -4.33
CA HIS A 54 -12.23 5.26 -3.06
C HIS A 54 -11.89 4.31 -1.92
N ASP A 55 -12.53 3.13 -1.86
CA ASP A 55 -12.27 2.14 -0.82
C ASP A 55 -10.85 1.56 -0.88
N LEU A 56 -10.29 1.42 -2.09
CA LEU A 56 -8.97 0.83 -2.30
C LEU A 56 -7.83 1.87 -2.26
N VAL A 57 -8.11 3.13 -2.63
CA VAL A 57 -7.07 4.16 -2.78
C VAL A 57 -7.00 5.10 -1.58
N TRP A 58 -8.14 5.44 -0.95
CA TRP A 58 -8.22 6.46 0.09
C TRP A 58 -8.49 5.92 1.50
N ALA A 59 -9.07 4.71 1.61
CA ALA A 59 -9.36 4.14 2.91
C ALA A 59 -8.07 3.87 3.68
N ARG A 60 -8.10 4.13 4.98
CA ARG A 60 -7.01 3.80 5.90
C ARG A 60 -7.35 2.52 6.64
N PRO A 61 -6.44 1.54 6.67
CA PRO A 61 -6.65 0.29 7.39
C PRO A 61 -6.76 0.50 8.91
N ASP A 62 -7.47 -0.39 9.56
CA ASP A 62 -7.33 -0.62 11.00
C ASP A 62 -6.13 -1.55 11.21
N TYR A 63 -5.05 -1.03 11.77
CA TYR A 63 -3.79 -1.75 11.97
C TYR A 63 -3.83 -2.74 13.14
N GLN A 64 -4.91 -2.78 13.92
CA GLN A 64 -5.14 -3.76 14.98
C GLN A 64 -6.01 -4.92 14.52
N LYS A 65 -6.49 -4.87 13.26
CA LYS A 65 -7.41 -5.85 12.70
C LYS A 65 -6.68 -6.86 11.83
N GLU A 66 -6.98 -8.13 12.00
CA GLU A 66 -6.71 -9.18 11.02
C GLU A 66 -7.82 -9.18 9.98
N TYR A 67 -7.48 -8.83 8.73
CA TYR A 67 -8.45 -8.78 7.63
C TYR A 67 -8.72 -10.18 7.07
N PHE A 68 -7.67 -10.99 6.95
CA PHE A 68 -7.71 -12.34 6.38
C PHE A 68 -6.90 -13.30 7.24
N ALA A 69 -7.36 -14.55 7.34
CA ALA A 69 -6.67 -15.59 8.12
C ALA A 69 -5.47 -16.19 7.36
N ASP A 70 -5.51 -16.19 6.03
CA ASP A 70 -4.57 -16.90 5.14
C ASP A 70 -3.94 -16.00 4.05
N THR A 71 -4.37 -14.74 3.95
CA THR A 71 -3.89 -13.78 2.95
C THR A 71 -3.24 -12.59 3.63
N ASN A 72 -2.07 -12.19 3.16
CA ASN A 72 -1.38 -10.99 3.64
C ASN A 72 -1.87 -9.77 2.87
N LEU A 73 -2.42 -8.78 3.57
CA LEU A 73 -2.77 -7.49 3.02
C LEU A 73 -1.52 -6.60 2.94
N VAL A 74 -1.18 -6.09 1.76
CA VAL A 74 -0.06 -5.14 1.58
C VAL A 74 -0.63 -3.77 1.23
N THR A 75 -0.26 -2.74 2.00
CA THR A 75 -0.77 -1.37 1.81
C THR A 75 0.35 -0.32 1.81
N GLY A 76 0.08 0.80 1.14
CA GLY A 76 0.84 2.04 1.19
C GLY A 76 0.02 3.19 1.79
N HIS A 77 0.08 4.39 1.18
CA HIS A 77 -0.76 5.56 1.43
C HIS A 77 -0.69 6.17 2.85
N THR A 78 -0.66 5.35 3.88
CA THR A 78 -0.58 5.81 5.27
C THR A 78 0.84 5.62 5.76
N PRO A 79 1.58 6.72 5.98
CA PRO A 79 2.97 6.64 6.42
C PRO A 79 3.09 5.87 7.75
N THR A 80 3.99 4.91 7.80
CA THR A 80 4.19 4.04 8.97
C THR A 80 4.59 4.79 10.23
N GLN A 81 5.09 6.03 10.08
CA GLN A 81 5.32 6.97 11.19
C GLN A 81 4.04 7.37 11.93
N THR A 82 2.90 7.29 11.23
CA THR A 82 1.59 7.72 11.77
C THR A 82 0.76 6.56 12.32
N ILE A 83 1.28 5.34 12.26
CA ILE A 83 0.63 4.15 12.82
C ILE A 83 0.97 4.06 14.31
N PRO A 84 0.01 4.28 15.23
CA PRO A 84 0.30 4.32 16.68
C PRO A 84 0.87 2.99 17.22
N GLU A 85 0.51 1.87 16.59
CA GLU A 85 0.93 0.53 16.97
C GLU A 85 2.28 0.12 16.40
N ASN A 86 2.94 1.01 15.63
CA ASN A 86 4.25 0.74 15.05
C ASN A 86 5.37 1.05 16.05
N ASP A 87 5.98 0.03 16.60
CA ASP A 87 7.11 0.15 17.52
C ASP A 87 8.38 0.72 16.85
N ASN A 88 8.43 0.73 15.51
CA ASN A 88 9.54 1.24 14.72
C ASN A 88 9.05 2.21 13.61
N PRO A 89 8.63 3.43 13.97
CA PRO A 89 8.08 4.40 13.02
C PRO A 89 9.05 4.70 11.86
N GLY A 90 8.52 4.73 10.63
CA GLY A 90 9.33 4.96 9.42
C GLY A 90 9.99 3.71 8.84
N TYR A 91 9.69 2.55 9.39
CA TYR A 91 10.04 1.24 8.84
C TYR A 91 8.77 0.46 8.50
N ILE A 92 8.90 -0.57 7.68
CA ILE A 92 7.78 -1.44 7.30
C ILE A 92 7.12 -2.01 8.55
N TYR A 93 5.80 -1.84 8.63
CA TYR A 93 4.99 -2.40 9.71
C TYR A 93 4.45 -3.78 9.28
N LYS A 94 4.58 -4.78 10.17
CA LYS A 94 4.08 -6.13 9.93
C LYS A 94 3.37 -6.65 11.17
N LYS A 95 2.04 -6.82 11.11
CA LYS A 95 1.21 -7.39 12.17
C LYS A 95 -0.11 -7.92 11.61
N TYR A 96 -0.67 -8.95 12.19
CA TYR A 96 -2.01 -9.45 11.83
C TYR A 96 -2.22 -9.73 10.33
N HIS A 97 -1.25 -10.38 9.67
CA HIS A 97 -1.24 -10.59 8.22
C HIS A 97 -1.37 -9.28 7.40
N HIS A 98 -0.91 -8.16 7.97
CA HIS A 98 -0.87 -6.87 7.31
C HIS A 98 0.57 -6.36 7.22
N ILE A 99 0.96 -5.90 6.03
CA ILE A 99 2.26 -5.32 5.72
C ILE A 99 2.02 -3.91 5.19
N ALA A 100 2.35 -2.87 5.97
CA ALA A 100 2.30 -1.48 5.51
C ALA A 100 3.70 -1.03 5.12
N ILE A 101 3.86 -0.59 3.85
CA ILE A 101 5.18 -0.31 3.25
C ILE A 101 5.45 1.16 2.96
N ASP A 102 4.51 2.06 3.22
CA ASP A 102 4.75 3.50 3.07
C ASP A 102 5.58 4.03 4.23
N CYS A 103 6.89 4.09 4.05
CA CYS A 103 7.82 4.62 5.05
C CYS A 103 8.00 6.14 4.96
N GLY A 104 7.05 6.85 4.33
CA GLY A 104 6.95 8.31 4.34
C GLY A 104 8.04 9.03 3.55
N ALA A 105 8.50 8.49 2.42
CA ALA A 105 9.61 9.04 1.63
C ALA A 105 9.46 10.52 1.24
N CYS A 106 8.22 11.03 1.15
CA CYS A 106 7.94 12.43 0.83
C CYS A 106 8.00 13.38 2.05
N PHE A 107 8.21 12.85 3.25
CA PHE A 107 8.29 13.64 4.49
C PHE A 107 9.71 13.68 5.04
N PRO A 108 10.09 14.73 5.78
CA PRO A 108 11.36 14.78 6.49
C PRO A 108 11.52 13.59 7.44
N GLY A 109 12.67 12.92 7.39
CA GLY A 109 12.95 11.71 8.17
C GLY A 109 12.31 10.43 7.63
N GLY A 110 11.52 10.51 6.55
CA GLY A 110 10.98 9.34 5.85
C GLY A 110 11.98 8.74 4.87
N ARG A 111 11.65 7.57 4.33
CA ARG A 111 12.50 6.82 3.40
C ARG A 111 11.69 6.02 2.40
N LEU A 112 12.28 5.66 1.28
CA LEU A 112 11.74 4.63 0.41
C LEU A 112 11.99 3.27 1.06
N ALA A 113 11.02 2.38 0.92
CA ALA A 113 11.14 1.00 1.37
C ALA A 113 10.70 0.02 0.29
N ALA A 114 11.27 -1.15 0.31
CA ALA A 114 10.85 -2.30 -0.49
C ALA A 114 10.94 -3.57 0.34
N ILE A 115 10.12 -4.55 0.01
CA ILE A 115 10.16 -5.88 0.63
C ILE A 115 10.18 -6.95 -0.46
N CYS A 116 11.07 -7.92 -0.32
CA CYS A 116 11.05 -9.14 -1.11
C CYS A 116 10.06 -10.10 -0.46
N LEU A 117 8.95 -10.40 -1.14
CA LEU A 117 7.89 -11.25 -0.58
C LEU A 117 8.31 -12.72 -0.43
N GLU A 118 9.26 -13.18 -1.24
CA GLU A 118 9.83 -14.54 -1.18
C GLU A 118 10.63 -14.77 0.10
N THR A 119 11.47 -13.81 0.47
CA THR A 119 12.42 -13.94 1.57
C THR A 119 12.00 -13.18 2.82
N GLY A 120 11.13 -12.18 2.68
CA GLY A 120 10.79 -11.23 3.74
C GLY A 120 11.87 -10.17 3.99
N GLU A 121 12.93 -10.12 3.15
CA GLU A 121 14.00 -9.14 3.26
C GLU A 121 13.51 -7.74 2.93
N GLU A 122 13.91 -6.78 3.75
CA GLU A 122 13.50 -5.39 3.65
C GLU A 122 14.68 -4.52 3.21
N PHE A 123 14.41 -3.57 2.32
CA PHE A 123 15.38 -2.64 1.77
C PHE A 123 14.91 -1.21 2.02
N TYR A 124 15.84 -0.34 2.38
CA TYR A 124 15.53 1.04 2.71
C TYR A 124 16.53 2.00 2.06
N SER A 125 16.04 3.13 1.55
CA SER A 125 16.93 4.26 1.20
C SER A 125 17.47 4.92 2.46
N SER A 126 18.46 5.82 2.29
CA SER A 126 18.79 6.79 3.34
C SER A 126 17.57 7.66 3.67
N ASP A 127 17.56 8.21 4.88
CA ASP A 127 16.50 9.11 5.32
C ASP A 127 16.43 10.37 4.44
N ASN A 128 15.21 10.85 4.20
CA ASN A 128 15.00 12.14 3.58
C ASN A 128 15.28 13.24 4.63
N ASN A 129 16.47 13.80 4.60
CA ASN A 129 16.87 14.85 5.54
C ASN A 129 16.47 16.28 5.09
N GLY A 130 15.59 16.40 4.06
CA GLY A 130 15.03 17.68 3.59
C GLY A 130 15.99 18.49 2.73
#